data_cfef8dc9a1b92e884d23beb4964491c2
#
_entry.id   cfef8dc9a1b92e884d23beb4964491c2
#
_cell.length_a   1.000
_cell.length_b   1.000
_cell.length_c   1.000
_cell.angle_alpha   90.00
_cell.angle_beta   90.00
_cell.angle_gamma   90.00
#
_symmetry.space_group_name_H-M   'P 1'
#
loop_
_entity.id
_entity.type
_entity.pdbx_description
1 polymer ?
#
loop_
_entity_poly.entity_id
_entity_poly.type
_entity_poly.pdbx_seq_one_letter_code
_entity_poly.pdbx_strand_id
1 'polypeptide(L)'
;MKKKLPLGNSFVERNQIWAAGEIAQANDILQAMDADDIEVVRFVFADQHGLTRGKTILKSAVAATLVNGCTITSTLILKDTSHRTVLPIWQAGAGLGTQRLAGAADLIMVADPSTFKRLPWAQGTGWILCDLYYPDGEPVGYSTRSVLRGALDKLNTRGLDLVSGLEIEFHLFRPIEKSLSAHDCTQPGTPLLASPLQRGYQYLTEIRYDELEPIFAEIRRALLKLELPLRSEELEFGPSQLEITFGPEAGMATADTAILARSAIKQVSRRLGYHATFMCRPHIPNTFASGWHLHQSLVDLKTGKNQMLPDNGDEALSELGQGYLSGLLKHAAAACLL
;
A
#
# COMPACT_ATOMS: atom_id res chain seq x y z
N MET A 1 15.08 -26.62 -18.53
CA MET A 1 14.03 -25.98 -19.38
C MET A 1 13.50 -24.78 -18.63
N LYS A 2 13.48 -23.59 -19.24
CA LYS A 2 12.87 -22.40 -18.61
C LYS A 2 11.37 -22.69 -18.40
N LYS A 3 10.91 -22.54 -17.15
CA LYS A 3 9.48 -22.63 -16.86
C LYS A 3 8.76 -21.50 -17.59
N LYS A 4 7.76 -21.82 -18.38
CA LYS A 4 6.87 -20.84 -19.02
C LYS A 4 5.55 -20.77 -18.24
N LEU A 5 4.93 -19.59 -18.27
CA LEU A 5 3.59 -19.41 -17.71
C LEU A 5 2.57 -20.33 -18.40
N PRO A 6 1.70 -21.01 -17.67
CA PRO A 6 0.62 -21.82 -18.21
C PRO A 6 -0.57 -20.93 -18.61
N LEU A 7 -0.42 -20.12 -19.69
CA LEU A 7 -1.43 -19.14 -20.09
C LEU A 7 -2.72 -19.79 -20.59
N GLY A 8 -2.65 -20.88 -21.39
CA GLY A 8 -3.78 -21.43 -22.13
C GLY A 8 -5.09 -21.50 -21.34
N ASN A 9 -6.08 -20.71 -21.75
CA ASN A 9 -7.41 -20.56 -21.11
C ASN A 9 -7.36 -20.17 -19.60
N SER A 10 -6.28 -19.50 -19.17
CA SER A 10 -6.14 -18.98 -17.80
C SER A 10 -7.09 -17.80 -17.53
N PHE A 11 -7.24 -17.42 -16.26
CA PHE A 11 -8.10 -16.31 -15.87
C PHE A 11 -7.68 -15.00 -16.54
N VAL A 12 -6.36 -14.69 -16.55
CA VAL A 12 -5.85 -13.46 -17.16
C VAL A 12 -6.01 -13.43 -18.67
N GLU A 13 -5.89 -14.58 -19.34
CA GLU A 13 -6.05 -14.69 -20.80
C GLU A 13 -7.51 -14.57 -21.22
N ARG A 14 -8.41 -15.33 -20.59
CA ARG A 14 -9.86 -15.29 -20.88
C ARG A 14 -10.46 -13.90 -20.75
N ASN A 15 -10.02 -13.17 -19.73
CA ASN A 15 -10.56 -11.87 -19.38
C ASN A 15 -9.68 -10.70 -19.89
N GLN A 16 -8.63 -10.98 -20.69
CA GLN A 16 -7.74 -9.99 -21.29
C GLN A 16 -7.17 -8.97 -20.27
N ILE A 17 -6.82 -9.48 -19.07
CA ILE A 17 -6.37 -8.63 -17.96
C ILE A 17 -4.94 -8.15 -18.18
N TRP A 18 -4.06 -9.01 -18.71
CA TRP A 18 -2.66 -8.69 -18.96
C TRP A 18 -2.39 -8.45 -20.44
N ALA A 19 -1.63 -7.38 -20.73
CA ALA A 19 -1.01 -7.17 -22.02
C ALA A 19 0.33 -7.94 -22.12
N ALA A 20 1.01 -7.84 -23.25
CA ALA A 20 2.27 -8.54 -23.49
C ALA A 20 3.37 -8.16 -22.48
N GLY A 21 3.36 -6.93 -21.96
CA GLY A 21 4.32 -6.44 -20.97
C GLY A 21 4.21 -7.19 -19.64
N GLU A 22 3.00 -7.33 -19.10
CA GLU A 22 2.76 -8.04 -17.84
C GLU A 22 3.07 -9.53 -17.97
N ILE A 23 2.80 -10.13 -19.14
CA ILE A 23 3.17 -11.53 -19.42
C ILE A 23 4.69 -11.69 -19.41
N ALA A 24 5.45 -10.74 -19.97
CA ALA A 24 6.90 -10.77 -19.96
C ALA A 24 7.44 -10.65 -18.52
N GLN A 25 6.96 -9.67 -17.75
CA GLN A 25 7.33 -9.47 -16.35
C GLN A 25 7.01 -10.71 -15.49
N ALA A 26 5.85 -11.33 -15.69
CA ALA A 26 5.49 -12.54 -14.95
C ALA A 26 6.41 -13.74 -15.29
N ASN A 27 6.90 -13.85 -16.53
CA ASN A 27 7.94 -14.83 -16.87
C ASN A 27 9.28 -14.51 -16.20
N ASP A 28 9.65 -13.24 -16.09
CA ASP A 28 10.88 -12.80 -15.39
C ASP A 28 10.80 -13.14 -13.90
N ILE A 29 9.63 -12.99 -13.27
CA ILE A 29 9.40 -13.45 -11.88
C ILE A 29 9.75 -14.93 -11.73
N LEU A 30 9.26 -15.80 -12.62
CA LEU A 30 9.54 -17.23 -12.53
C LEU A 30 11.04 -17.54 -12.68
N GLN A 31 11.76 -16.79 -13.51
CA GLN A 31 13.21 -16.92 -13.65
C GLN A 31 13.94 -16.44 -12.39
N ALA A 32 13.55 -15.26 -11.86
CA ALA A 32 14.10 -14.71 -10.63
C ALA A 32 13.89 -15.65 -9.44
N MET A 33 12.72 -16.29 -9.35
CA MET A 33 12.45 -17.27 -8.29
C MET A 33 13.40 -18.45 -8.29
N ASP A 34 13.83 -18.89 -9.46
CA ASP A 34 14.79 -20.01 -9.57
C ASP A 34 16.23 -19.57 -9.28
N ALA A 35 16.60 -18.35 -9.68
CA ALA A 35 17.93 -17.78 -9.45
C ALA A 35 18.20 -17.39 -7.99
N ASP A 36 17.14 -16.98 -7.26
CA ASP A 36 17.26 -16.33 -5.95
C ASP A 36 16.73 -17.17 -4.79
N ASP A 37 16.55 -18.46 -4.98
CA ASP A 37 16.05 -19.41 -3.97
C ASP A 37 14.75 -18.95 -3.29
N ILE A 38 13.83 -18.35 -4.07
CA ILE A 38 12.52 -17.96 -3.55
C ILE A 38 11.67 -19.21 -3.34
N GLU A 39 11.23 -19.44 -2.12
CA GLU A 39 10.43 -20.58 -1.69
C GLU A 39 8.94 -20.29 -1.76
N VAL A 40 8.57 -19.05 -1.47
CA VAL A 40 7.18 -18.60 -1.40
C VAL A 40 7.01 -17.20 -1.97
N VAL A 41 5.80 -16.90 -2.46
CA VAL A 41 5.40 -15.54 -2.84
C VAL A 41 4.14 -15.15 -2.08
N ARG A 42 4.15 -13.98 -1.46
CA ARG A 42 2.99 -13.37 -0.82
C ARG A 42 2.21 -12.58 -1.86
N PHE A 43 1.04 -13.08 -2.24
CA PHE A 43 0.06 -12.39 -3.06
C PHE A 43 -0.80 -11.55 -2.13
N VAL A 44 -0.76 -10.24 -2.26
CA VAL A 44 -1.42 -9.33 -1.31
C VAL A 44 -2.21 -8.24 -2.02
N PHE A 45 -3.24 -7.73 -1.38
CA PHE A 45 -3.96 -6.51 -1.77
C PHE A 45 -4.10 -5.60 -0.56
N ALA A 46 -4.31 -4.30 -0.78
CA ALA A 46 -4.65 -3.35 0.27
C ALA A 46 -6.16 -3.29 0.44
N ASP A 47 -6.64 -3.43 1.68
CA ASP A 47 -8.05 -3.18 1.99
C ASP A 47 -8.34 -1.67 2.14
N GLN A 48 -9.58 -1.30 2.50
CA GLN A 48 -10.02 0.10 2.64
C GLN A 48 -9.26 0.88 3.73
N HIS A 49 -8.58 0.19 4.64
CA HIS A 49 -7.76 0.78 5.70
C HIS A 49 -6.26 0.76 5.37
N GLY A 50 -5.90 0.37 4.14
CA GLY A 50 -4.52 0.21 3.72
C GLY A 50 -3.80 -0.96 4.41
N LEU A 51 -4.52 -1.89 5.03
CA LEU A 51 -3.94 -3.12 5.54
C LEU A 51 -3.71 -4.10 4.39
N THR A 52 -2.51 -4.67 4.33
CA THR A 52 -2.22 -5.72 3.36
C THR A 52 -2.81 -7.04 3.82
N ARG A 53 -3.64 -7.63 2.97
CA ARG A 53 -4.27 -8.95 3.16
C ARG A 53 -3.87 -9.86 2.01
N GLY A 54 -3.77 -11.15 2.22
CA GLY A 54 -3.41 -12.03 1.12
C GLY A 54 -3.12 -13.46 1.51
N LYS A 55 -2.51 -14.18 0.58
CA LYS A 55 -2.10 -15.58 0.73
C LYS A 55 -0.61 -15.74 0.41
N THR A 56 0.04 -16.62 1.12
CA THR A 56 1.40 -17.05 0.81
C THR A 56 1.34 -18.32 -0.02
N ILE A 57 1.88 -18.28 -1.23
CA ILE A 57 1.82 -19.34 -2.23
C ILE A 57 3.20 -19.99 -2.33
N LEU A 58 3.26 -21.31 -2.25
CA LEU A 58 4.50 -22.07 -2.41
C LEU A 58 5.02 -21.99 -3.85
N LYS A 59 6.33 -22.01 -4.03
CA LYS A 59 7.03 -21.92 -5.33
C LYS A 59 6.41 -22.81 -6.41
N SER A 60 6.02 -24.04 -6.06
CA SER A 60 5.42 -25.00 -7.01
C SER A 60 4.08 -24.54 -7.60
N ALA A 61 3.33 -23.69 -6.88
CA ALA A 61 2.01 -23.22 -7.28
C ALA A 61 2.03 -21.79 -7.87
N VAL A 62 3.13 -21.04 -7.75
CA VAL A 62 3.20 -19.63 -8.15
C VAL A 62 2.87 -19.45 -9.63
N ALA A 63 3.41 -20.26 -10.53
CA ALA A 63 3.16 -20.11 -11.97
C ALA A 63 1.67 -20.20 -12.33
N ALA A 64 0.95 -21.14 -11.72
CA ALA A 64 -0.49 -21.28 -11.92
C ALA A 64 -1.27 -20.14 -11.27
N THR A 65 -0.84 -19.69 -10.07
CA THR A 65 -1.49 -18.58 -9.34
C THR A 65 -1.29 -17.24 -10.04
N LEU A 66 -0.14 -16.99 -10.66
CA LEU A 66 0.09 -15.76 -11.44
C LEU A 66 -0.98 -15.61 -12.52
N VAL A 67 -1.27 -16.65 -13.28
CA VAL A 67 -2.19 -16.56 -14.44
C VAL A 67 -3.66 -16.82 -14.10
N ASN A 68 -3.96 -17.50 -13.00
CA ASN A 68 -5.35 -17.77 -12.58
C ASN A 68 -5.81 -16.94 -11.39
N GLY A 69 -4.90 -16.21 -10.75
CA GLY A 69 -5.17 -15.56 -9.49
C GLY A 69 -5.36 -16.54 -8.34
N CYS A 70 -5.73 -16.02 -7.18
CA CYS A 70 -6.14 -16.83 -6.04
C CYS A 70 -7.42 -16.28 -5.41
N THR A 71 -8.33 -17.17 -5.07
CA THR A 71 -9.64 -16.85 -4.51
C THR A 71 -9.53 -16.36 -3.09
N ILE A 72 -10.30 -15.32 -2.75
CA ILE A 72 -10.54 -14.82 -1.39
C ILE A 72 -12.02 -14.58 -1.19
N THR A 73 -12.46 -14.50 0.07
CA THR A 73 -13.84 -14.10 0.37
C THR A 73 -14.03 -12.60 0.24
N SER A 74 -15.15 -12.18 -0.35
CA SER A 74 -15.54 -10.77 -0.49
C SER A 74 -15.67 -10.04 0.86
N THR A 75 -15.86 -10.75 1.96
CA THR A 75 -15.92 -10.15 3.30
C THR A 75 -14.65 -9.43 3.71
N LEU A 76 -13.50 -9.74 3.10
CA LEU A 76 -12.24 -9.09 3.41
C LEU A 76 -12.20 -7.61 3.05
N ILE A 77 -12.97 -7.19 2.04
CA ILE A 77 -13.10 -5.77 1.68
C ILE A 77 -14.24 -5.05 2.42
N LEU A 78 -14.93 -5.76 3.32
CA LEU A 78 -16.04 -5.26 4.11
C LEU A 78 -15.73 -5.29 5.62
N LYS A 79 -14.46 -5.30 5.99
CA LYS A 79 -14.02 -5.31 7.38
C LYS A 79 -13.83 -3.90 7.92
N ASP A 80 -14.20 -3.70 9.19
CA ASP A 80 -13.76 -2.54 9.96
C ASP A 80 -12.34 -2.74 10.51
N THR A 81 -11.82 -1.75 11.23
CA THR A 81 -10.50 -1.79 11.85
C THR A 81 -10.38 -2.84 12.96
N SER A 82 -11.49 -3.31 13.52
CA SER A 82 -11.53 -4.41 14.49
C SER A 82 -11.72 -5.79 13.84
N HIS A 83 -11.63 -5.85 12.52
CA HIS A 83 -11.78 -7.06 11.72
C HIS A 83 -13.19 -7.68 11.76
N ARG A 84 -14.22 -6.88 12.03
CA ARG A 84 -15.62 -7.31 11.91
C ARG A 84 -16.13 -7.02 10.51
N THR A 85 -17.00 -7.90 9.97
CA THR A 85 -17.73 -7.61 8.73
C THR A 85 -18.85 -6.63 9.04
N VAL A 86 -18.79 -5.42 8.45
CA VAL A 86 -19.68 -4.31 8.78
C VAL A 86 -21.08 -4.39 8.13
N LEU A 87 -21.23 -5.29 7.17
CA LEU A 87 -22.50 -5.47 6.45
C LEU A 87 -23.11 -6.85 6.77
N PRO A 88 -24.45 -6.94 6.85
CA PRO A 88 -25.15 -8.20 7.11
C PRO A 88 -25.22 -9.07 5.82
N ILE A 89 -24.09 -9.57 5.35
CA ILE A 89 -23.91 -10.27 4.07
C ILE A 89 -24.80 -11.52 3.89
N TRP A 90 -25.31 -12.08 4.97
CA TRP A 90 -26.17 -13.27 4.97
C TRP A 90 -27.67 -12.94 4.86
N GLN A 91 -28.05 -11.68 4.79
CA GLN A 91 -29.43 -11.24 4.65
C GLN A 91 -29.78 -10.93 3.19
N ALA A 92 -31.03 -11.08 2.81
CA ALA A 92 -31.50 -10.69 1.49
C ALA A 92 -31.32 -9.17 1.28
N GLY A 93 -30.81 -8.79 0.11
CA GLY A 93 -30.51 -7.39 -0.21
C GLY A 93 -29.20 -6.85 0.41
N ALA A 94 -28.41 -7.68 1.07
CA ALA A 94 -27.09 -7.33 1.59
C ALA A 94 -26.05 -7.07 0.48
N GLY A 95 -24.87 -6.61 0.86
CA GLY A 95 -23.74 -6.47 -0.08
C GLY A 95 -23.70 -5.15 -0.85
N LEU A 96 -23.94 -4.01 -0.20
CA LEU A 96 -23.89 -2.67 -0.81
C LEU A 96 -24.85 -2.50 -2.01
N GLY A 97 -26.00 -3.17 -1.97
CA GLY A 97 -26.99 -3.14 -3.05
C GLY A 97 -26.61 -4.00 -4.27
N THR A 98 -25.55 -4.78 -4.18
CA THR A 98 -25.15 -5.75 -5.21
C THR A 98 -25.15 -7.17 -4.68
N GLN A 99 -25.73 -8.10 -5.42
CA GLN A 99 -25.68 -9.52 -5.05
C GLN A 99 -24.28 -10.13 -5.15
N ARG A 100 -23.36 -9.48 -5.86
CA ARG A 100 -21.97 -9.94 -6.05
C ARG A 100 -21.19 -10.07 -4.73
N LEU A 101 -21.59 -9.37 -3.67
CA LEU A 101 -20.95 -9.45 -2.35
C LEU A 101 -21.78 -10.20 -1.30
N ALA A 102 -22.99 -10.61 -1.64
CA ALA A 102 -23.86 -11.35 -0.72
C ALA A 102 -23.29 -12.76 -0.47
N GLY A 103 -23.51 -13.29 0.74
CA GLY A 103 -23.17 -14.67 1.08
C GLY A 103 -21.66 -14.95 1.11
N ALA A 104 -20.81 -13.95 1.36
CA ALA A 104 -19.34 -14.13 1.33
C ALA A 104 -18.82 -14.70 0.00
N ALA A 105 -19.35 -14.19 -1.12
CA ALA A 105 -18.98 -14.61 -2.47
C ALA A 105 -17.45 -14.50 -2.70
N ASP A 106 -16.96 -15.24 -3.67
CA ASP A 106 -15.55 -15.24 -4.04
C ASP A 106 -15.15 -13.97 -4.80
N LEU A 107 -13.96 -13.49 -4.51
CA LEU A 107 -13.19 -12.56 -5.32
C LEU A 107 -11.88 -13.22 -5.74
N ILE A 108 -11.32 -12.79 -6.85
CA ILE A 108 -10.06 -13.29 -7.40
C ILE A 108 -8.99 -12.21 -7.23
N MET A 109 -7.93 -12.50 -6.50
CA MET A 109 -6.71 -11.68 -6.48
C MET A 109 -5.87 -12.02 -7.69
N VAL A 110 -5.69 -11.09 -8.60
CA VAL A 110 -4.81 -11.21 -9.77
C VAL A 110 -3.58 -10.36 -9.56
N ALA A 111 -2.41 -10.97 -9.68
CA ALA A 111 -1.14 -10.27 -9.47
C ALA A 111 -0.93 -9.16 -10.51
N ASP A 112 -0.34 -8.05 -10.06
CA ASP A 112 0.30 -7.05 -10.91
C ASP A 112 1.80 -7.36 -10.97
N PRO A 113 2.32 -7.95 -12.05
CA PRO A 113 3.71 -8.41 -12.12
C PRO A 113 4.74 -7.30 -11.94
N SER A 114 4.38 -6.04 -12.26
CA SER A 114 5.27 -4.88 -12.12
C SER A 114 5.64 -4.58 -10.67
N THR A 115 4.83 -5.04 -9.72
CA THR A 115 4.99 -4.79 -8.29
C THR A 115 5.82 -5.84 -7.55
N PHE A 116 6.33 -6.84 -8.26
CA PHE A 116 7.07 -7.92 -7.61
C PHE A 116 8.34 -7.42 -6.93
N LYS A 117 8.50 -7.79 -5.65
CA LYS A 117 9.69 -7.48 -4.83
C LYS A 117 10.12 -8.69 -4.02
N ARG A 118 11.42 -8.78 -3.73
CA ARG A 118 11.97 -9.71 -2.72
C ARG A 118 11.98 -9.01 -1.38
N LEU A 119 11.50 -9.70 -0.35
CA LEU A 119 11.47 -9.11 1.00
C LEU A 119 12.84 -9.27 1.68
N PRO A 120 13.61 -8.19 1.88
CA PRO A 120 14.98 -8.30 2.40
C PRO A 120 15.05 -8.79 3.85
N TRP A 121 13.96 -8.69 4.60
CA TRP A 121 13.84 -9.17 5.99
C TRP A 121 13.20 -10.57 6.10
N ALA A 122 12.79 -11.18 5.00
CA ALA A 122 12.16 -12.50 4.96
C ALA A 122 12.79 -13.33 3.85
N GLN A 123 13.87 -14.03 4.20
CA GLN A 123 14.63 -14.84 3.26
C GLN A 123 13.71 -15.82 2.50
N GLY A 124 14.00 -16.06 1.23
CA GLY A 124 13.22 -16.95 0.37
C GLY A 124 11.79 -16.47 0.07
N THR A 125 11.48 -15.20 0.32
CA THR A 125 10.12 -14.68 0.18
C THR A 125 10.03 -13.59 -0.88
N GLY A 126 9.20 -13.84 -1.92
CA GLY A 126 8.70 -12.83 -2.84
C GLY A 126 7.41 -12.18 -2.32
N TRP A 127 7.09 -11.00 -2.83
CA TRP A 127 5.89 -10.23 -2.52
C TRP A 127 5.37 -9.57 -3.79
N ILE A 128 4.04 -9.55 -3.98
CA ILE A 128 3.40 -8.99 -5.16
C ILE A 128 2.05 -8.42 -4.79
N LEU A 129 1.74 -7.22 -5.30
CA LEU A 129 0.40 -6.64 -5.20
C LEU A 129 -0.56 -7.29 -6.18
N CYS A 130 -1.81 -7.35 -5.78
CA CYS A 130 -2.91 -7.89 -6.57
C CYS A 130 -4.01 -6.86 -6.72
N ASP A 131 -4.61 -6.84 -7.91
CA ASP A 131 -5.90 -6.24 -8.16
C ASP A 131 -7.01 -7.27 -7.88
N LEU A 132 -8.20 -6.79 -7.53
CA LEU A 132 -9.34 -7.64 -7.21
C LEU A 132 -10.34 -7.66 -8.36
N TYR A 133 -10.76 -8.88 -8.70
CA TYR A 133 -11.75 -9.14 -9.74
C TYR A 133 -12.88 -10.03 -9.22
N TYR A 134 -14.04 -9.90 -9.83
CA TYR A 134 -15.10 -10.89 -9.72
C TYR A 134 -14.76 -12.12 -10.55
N PRO A 135 -15.40 -13.30 -10.30
CA PRO A 135 -15.15 -14.52 -11.07
C PRO A 135 -15.43 -14.42 -12.58
N ASP A 136 -16.23 -13.44 -13.00
CA ASP A 136 -16.54 -13.14 -14.40
C ASP A 136 -15.49 -12.25 -15.08
N GLY A 137 -14.44 -11.81 -14.36
CA GLY A 137 -13.35 -10.98 -14.88
C GLY A 137 -13.58 -9.48 -14.73
N GLU A 138 -14.72 -9.04 -14.25
CA GLU A 138 -14.97 -7.62 -13.97
C GLU A 138 -14.15 -7.16 -12.76
N PRO A 139 -13.50 -5.99 -12.81
CA PRO A 139 -12.76 -5.45 -11.68
C PRO A 139 -13.71 -5.07 -10.52
N VAL A 140 -13.22 -5.22 -9.29
CA VAL A 140 -13.96 -4.77 -8.10
C VAL A 140 -13.78 -3.26 -7.97
N GLY A 141 -14.78 -2.49 -8.41
CA GLY A 141 -14.70 -1.04 -8.56
C GLY A 141 -14.48 -0.23 -7.27
N TYR A 142 -14.67 -0.82 -6.08
CA TYR A 142 -14.35 -0.22 -4.78
C TYR A 142 -13.12 -0.82 -4.11
N SER A 143 -12.34 -1.63 -4.80
CA SER A 143 -10.96 -1.94 -4.39
C SER A 143 -10.12 -0.67 -4.49
N THR A 144 -9.29 -0.41 -3.48
CA THR A 144 -8.52 0.85 -3.40
C THR A 144 -7.65 1.12 -4.63
N ARG A 145 -6.95 0.11 -5.15
CA ARG A 145 -6.17 0.23 -6.39
C ARG A 145 -7.05 0.48 -7.61
N SER A 146 -8.23 -0.16 -7.71
CA SER A 146 -9.17 0.07 -8.83
C SER A 146 -9.72 1.49 -8.84
N VAL A 147 -9.99 2.07 -7.66
CA VAL A 147 -10.44 3.47 -7.54
C VAL A 147 -9.38 4.43 -8.09
N LEU A 148 -8.11 4.27 -7.67
CA LEU A 148 -7.03 5.12 -8.17
C LEU A 148 -6.79 4.91 -9.67
N ARG A 149 -6.74 3.66 -10.14
CA ARG A 149 -6.59 3.33 -11.57
C ARG A 149 -7.66 4.01 -12.41
N GLY A 150 -8.93 3.91 -12.01
CA GLY A 150 -10.03 4.57 -12.70
C GLY A 150 -9.94 6.12 -12.69
N ALA A 151 -9.31 6.72 -11.68
CA ALA A 151 -9.03 8.16 -11.68
C ALA A 151 -7.90 8.53 -12.64
N LEU A 152 -6.82 7.74 -12.67
CA LEU A 152 -5.70 7.91 -13.61
C LEU A 152 -6.13 7.71 -15.05
N ASP A 153 -6.96 6.70 -15.33
CA ASP A 153 -7.51 6.48 -16.69
C ASP A 153 -8.28 7.71 -17.18
N LYS A 154 -9.07 8.35 -16.30
CA LYS A 154 -9.76 9.61 -16.63
C LYS A 154 -8.80 10.76 -16.92
N LEU A 155 -7.68 10.86 -16.22
CA LEU A 155 -6.62 11.83 -16.53
C LEU A 155 -5.97 11.52 -17.87
N ASN A 156 -5.64 10.26 -18.11
CA ASN A 156 -4.99 9.80 -19.34
C ASN A 156 -5.86 10.09 -20.59
N THR A 157 -7.20 9.95 -20.49
CA THR A 157 -8.10 10.35 -21.60
C THR A 157 -8.05 11.84 -21.93
N ARG A 158 -7.52 12.66 -21.01
CA ARG A 158 -7.30 14.10 -21.20
C ARG A 158 -5.86 14.44 -21.59
N GLY A 159 -5.02 13.44 -21.83
CA GLY A 159 -3.61 13.62 -22.14
C GLY A 159 -2.74 14.02 -20.94
N LEU A 160 -3.24 13.79 -19.73
CA LEU A 160 -2.58 14.11 -18.46
C LEU A 160 -2.22 12.85 -17.69
N ASP A 161 -1.14 12.91 -16.88
CA ASP A 161 -0.83 11.93 -15.87
C ASP A 161 -0.59 12.63 -14.53
N LEU A 162 -0.71 11.88 -13.43
CA LEU A 162 -0.43 12.34 -12.06
C LEU A 162 1.01 11.96 -11.69
N VAL A 163 1.78 12.95 -11.26
CA VAL A 163 3.04 12.72 -10.53
C VAL A 163 2.83 13.14 -9.08
N SER A 164 3.16 12.26 -8.15
CA SER A 164 2.99 12.56 -6.74
C SER A 164 4.20 12.14 -5.90
N GLY A 165 4.46 12.88 -4.83
CA GLY A 165 5.47 12.59 -3.83
C GLY A 165 4.80 12.47 -2.46
N LEU A 166 5.34 11.61 -1.61
CA LEU A 166 4.72 11.27 -0.35
C LEU A 166 5.71 11.47 0.81
N GLU A 167 5.22 12.11 1.85
CA GLU A 167 5.84 12.19 3.17
C GLU A 167 4.94 11.45 4.16
N ILE A 168 5.50 10.52 4.92
CA ILE A 168 4.74 9.66 5.81
C ILE A 168 5.27 9.79 7.23
N GLU A 169 4.49 10.36 8.12
CA GLU A 169 4.77 10.34 9.54
C GLU A 169 4.22 9.06 10.20
N PHE A 170 4.92 8.60 11.21
CA PHE A 170 4.52 7.44 12.02
C PHE A 170 5.17 7.48 13.39
N HIS A 171 4.68 6.63 14.31
CA HIS A 171 5.31 6.49 15.61
C HIS A 171 5.95 5.12 15.80
N LEU A 172 7.08 5.09 16.53
CA LEU A 172 7.70 3.87 17.02
C LEU A 172 7.59 3.79 18.53
N PHE A 173 7.11 2.66 19.02
CA PHE A 173 6.98 2.39 20.45
C PHE A 173 7.67 1.08 20.82
N ARG A 174 8.04 0.96 22.08
CA ARG A 174 8.50 -0.30 22.66
C ARG A 174 7.32 -0.99 23.34
N PRO A 175 6.92 -2.21 22.91
CA PRO A 175 5.96 -3.02 23.65
C PRO A 175 6.45 -3.27 25.08
N ILE A 176 5.56 -3.10 26.06
CA ILE A 176 5.85 -3.35 27.48
C ILE A 176 5.53 -4.81 27.82
N GLU A 177 4.46 -5.33 27.20
CA GLU A 177 4.01 -6.70 27.44
C GLU A 177 4.96 -7.71 26.81
N LYS A 178 5.33 -8.71 27.60
CA LYS A 178 6.20 -9.82 27.14
C LYS A 178 5.40 -10.99 26.56
N SER A 179 4.14 -11.12 26.93
CA SER A 179 3.24 -12.20 26.50
C SER A 179 1.81 -11.70 26.46
N LEU A 180 0.99 -12.34 25.64
CA LEU A 180 -0.45 -12.09 25.56
C LEU A 180 -1.20 -13.09 26.43
N SER A 181 -2.25 -12.63 27.10
CA SER A 181 -3.26 -13.47 27.73
C SER A 181 -4.41 -13.76 26.74
N ALA A 182 -5.25 -14.73 27.04
CA ALA A 182 -6.43 -14.99 26.23
C ALA A 182 -7.40 -13.79 26.18
N HIS A 183 -7.40 -12.96 27.24
CA HIS A 183 -8.21 -11.73 27.31
C HIS A 183 -7.76 -10.69 26.27
N ASP A 184 -6.48 -10.68 25.90
CA ASP A 184 -5.91 -9.76 24.93
C ASP A 184 -6.28 -10.14 23.48
N CYS A 185 -6.76 -11.36 23.27
CA CYS A 185 -7.06 -11.94 21.95
C CYS A 185 -8.55 -11.88 21.57
N THR A 186 -9.28 -10.90 22.08
CA THR A 186 -10.69 -10.68 21.77
C THR A 186 -10.87 -9.95 20.41
N GLN A 187 -12.12 -9.66 20.01
CA GLN A 187 -12.44 -8.89 18.81
C GLN A 187 -13.28 -7.64 19.16
N PRO A 188 -12.67 -6.43 19.15
CA PRO A 188 -11.23 -6.17 18.96
C PRO A 188 -10.37 -6.73 20.11
N GLY A 189 -9.08 -6.96 19.82
CA GLY A 189 -8.11 -7.24 20.87
C GLY A 189 -7.89 -6.03 21.79
N THR A 190 -7.32 -6.24 22.98
CA THR A 190 -6.93 -5.13 23.83
C THR A 190 -5.84 -4.28 23.16
N PRO A 191 -5.81 -2.97 23.36
CA PRO A 191 -4.74 -2.13 22.86
C PRO A 191 -3.38 -2.56 23.43
N LEU A 192 -2.35 -2.56 22.59
CA LEU A 192 -0.99 -2.85 23.00
C LEU A 192 -0.53 -1.82 24.05
N LEU A 193 -0.01 -2.29 25.20
CA LEU A 193 0.71 -1.43 26.13
C LEU A 193 2.10 -1.16 25.58
N ALA A 194 2.40 0.11 25.38
CA ALA A 194 3.64 0.54 24.76
C ALA A 194 4.20 1.80 25.42
N SER A 195 5.53 1.94 25.40
CA SER A 195 6.24 3.12 25.89
C SER A 195 6.89 3.87 24.75
N PRO A 196 6.92 5.22 24.81
CA PRO A 196 7.74 6.04 23.92
C PRO A 196 9.23 5.69 24.04
N LEU A 197 9.98 5.94 22.97
CA LEU A 197 11.43 5.70 22.93
C LEU A 197 12.21 6.93 23.42
N GLN A 198 11.62 8.10 23.32
CA GLN A 198 12.26 9.38 23.66
C GLN A 198 11.40 10.21 24.60
N ARG A 199 12.06 11.08 25.37
CA ARG A 199 11.41 11.98 26.33
C ARG A 199 11.18 13.37 25.73
N GLY A 200 9.97 13.89 25.93
CA GLY A 200 9.61 15.27 25.58
C GLY A 200 9.49 15.48 24.07
N TYR A 201 9.03 16.68 23.73
CA TYR A 201 8.88 17.15 22.36
C TYR A 201 10.21 17.69 21.85
N GLN A 202 10.45 17.54 20.56
CA GLN A 202 11.60 18.08 19.87
C GLN A 202 11.33 18.05 18.36
N TYR A 203 12.11 18.77 17.57
CA TYR A 203 11.96 18.75 16.11
C TYR A 203 13.33 18.83 15.45
N LEU A 204 13.61 17.92 14.52
CA LEU A 204 14.85 17.83 13.73
C LEU A 204 16.13 17.90 14.59
N THR A 205 16.10 17.39 15.81
CA THR A 205 17.23 17.44 16.74
C THR A 205 18.19 16.28 16.46
N GLU A 206 19.37 16.56 15.95
CA GLU A 206 20.35 15.59 15.46
C GLU A 206 20.75 14.54 16.51
N ILE A 207 21.04 14.96 17.75
CA ILE A 207 21.39 14.02 18.81
C ILE A 207 20.23 13.06 19.17
N ARG A 208 19.00 13.48 18.95
CA ARG A 208 17.82 12.61 19.12
C ARG A 208 17.64 11.64 17.96
N TYR A 209 18.03 12.07 16.78
CA TYR A 209 18.08 11.18 15.62
C TYR A 209 19.08 10.03 15.86
N ASP A 210 20.29 10.35 16.36
CA ASP A 210 21.34 9.35 16.66
C ASP A 210 20.85 8.29 17.67
N GLU A 211 20.01 8.67 18.64
CA GLU A 211 19.38 7.71 19.58
C GLU A 211 18.55 6.63 18.85
N LEU A 212 17.96 6.97 17.69
CA LEU A 212 17.09 6.08 16.90
C LEU A 212 17.79 5.51 15.66
N GLU A 213 19.01 5.96 15.33
CA GLU A 213 19.78 5.50 14.17
C GLU A 213 19.87 3.95 14.08
N PRO A 214 20.06 3.18 15.16
CA PRO A 214 20.07 1.73 15.07
C PRO A 214 18.81 1.12 14.47
N ILE A 215 17.64 1.76 14.69
CA ILE A 215 16.35 1.32 14.15
C ILE A 215 16.15 1.87 12.73
N PHE A 216 16.42 3.16 12.53
CA PHE A 216 16.33 3.81 11.23
C PHE A 216 17.22 3.14 10.20
N ALA A 217 18.46 2.78 10.56
CA ALA A 217 19.39 2.12 9.66
C ALA A 217 18.84 0.80 9.11
N GLU A 218 18.14 0.01 9.92
CA GLU A 218 17.54 -1.24 9.45
C GLU A 218 16.29 -1.00 8.58
N ILE A 219 15.46 -0.01 8.92
CA ILE A 219 14.33 0.40 8.10
C ILE A 219 14.84 0.92 6.75
N ARG A 220 15.79 1.85 6.74
CA ARG A 220 16.43 2.43 5.54
C ARG A 220 17.00 1.36 4.63
N ARG A 221 17.79 0.43 5.17
CA ARG A 221 18.37 -0.69 4.40
C ARG A 221 17.28 -1.54 3.76
N ALA A 222 16.18 -1.78 4.47
CA ALA A 222 15.07 -2.55 3.95
C ALA A 222 14.36 -1.80 2.81
N LEU A 223 14.06 -0.51 2.97
CA LEU A 223 13.40 0.32 1.95
C LEU A 223 14.26 0.48 0.69
N LEU A 224 15.57 0.72 0.86
CA LEU A 224 16.51 0.80 -0.26
C LEU A 224 16.67 -0.52 -1.01
N LYS A 225 16.72 -1.66 -0.30
CA LYS A 225 16.74 -2.99 -0.94
C LYS A 225 15.44 -3.35 -1.66
N LEU A 226 14.32 -2.72 -1.31
CA LEU A 226 13.07 -2.77 -2.06
C LEU A 226 13.06 -1.82 -3.26
N GLU A 227 14.14 -1.04 -3.46
CA GLU A 227 14.27 -0.03 -4.51
C GLU A 227 13.19 1.06 -4.43
N LEU A 228 12.71 1.36 -3.20
CA LEU A 228 11.80 2.47 -3.01
C LEU A 228 12.55 3.80 -3.13
N PRO A 229 11.93 4.86 -3.67
CA PRO A 229 12.58 6.15 -3.94
C PRO A 229 12.74 6.99 -2.66
N LEU A 230 13.34 6.41 -1.62
CA LEU A 230 13.60 7.05 -0.33
C LEU A 230 14.45 8.32 -0.51
N ARG A 231 14.06 9.43 0.14
CA ARG A 231 14.79 10.71 0.11
C ARG A 231 15.35 11.12 1.45
N SER A 232 14.51 11.15 2.50
CA SER A 232 14.93 11.56 3.83
C SER A 232 14.27 10.71 4.92
N GLU A 233 14.91 10.74 6.08
CA GLU A 233 14.41 10.21 7.34
C GLU A 233 14.55 11.33 8.38
N GLU A 234 13.48 11.64 9.08
CA GLU A 234 13.39 12.83 9.91
C GLU A 234 12.81 12.50 11.27
N LEU A 235 13.24 13.25 12.29
CA LEU A 235 12.58 13.24 13.58
C LEU A 235 11.48 14.29 13.60
N GLU A 236 10.30 13.83 13.95
CA GLU A 236 9.13 14.68 14.07
C GLU A 236 8.95 15.27 15.47
N PHE A 237 7.99 16.18 15.60
CA PHE A 237 7.78 17.02 16.78
C PHE A 237 7.40 16.20 18.02
N GLY A 238 6.59 15.15 17.87
CA GLY A 238 6.10 14.32 18.96
C GLY A 238 7.13 13.30 19.48
N PRO A 239 7.01 12.85 20.74
CA PRO A 239 7.87 11.80 21.27
C PRO A 239 7.73 10.53 20.44
N SER A 240 8.86 10.00 19.96
CA SER A 240 8.90 8.79 19.11
C SER A 240 8.20 8.93 17.77
N GLN A 241 7.97 10.13 17.31
CA GLN A 241 7.39 10.43 16.01
C GLN A 241 8.49 10.62 14.98
N LEU A 242 8.31 10.02 13.83
CA LEU A 242 9.28 9.89 12.76
C LEU A 242 8.60 10.19 11.44
N GLU A 243 9.38 10.68 10.47
CA GLU A 243 8.94 10.88 9.10
C GLU A 243 9.89 10.23 8.11
N ILE A 244 9.33 9.76 7.01
CA ILE A 244 10.08 9.29 5.84
C ILE A 244 9.48 9.96 4.61
N THR A 245 10.35 10.56 3.79
CA THR A 245 9.94 11.18 2.53
C THR A 245 10.42 10.37 1.34
N PHE A 246 9.63 10.37 0.27
CA PHE A 246 9.90 9.65 -0.96
C PHE A 246 10.02 10.60 -2.15
N GLY A 247 10.80 10.20 -3.14
CA GLY A 247 10.86 10.88 -4.42
C GLY A 247 9.52 10.79 -5.17
N PRO A 248 9.24 11.74 -6.07
CA PRO A 248 8.00 11.72 -6.83
C PRO A 248 7.98 10.56 -7.82
N GLU A 249 6.82 9.94 -7.96
CA GLU A 249 6.54 8.83 -8.87
C GLU A 249 5.27 9.12 -9.69
N ALA A 250 5.14 8.49 -10.86
CA ALA A 250 4.00 8.67 -11.74
C ALA A 250 2.92 7.61 -11.51
N GLY A 251 1.69 7.97 -11.74
CA GLY A 251 0.54 7.07 -11.77
C GLY A 251 0.31 6.31 -10.46
N MET A 252 0.28 4.98 -10.56
CA MET A 252 0.04 4.08 -9.42
C MET A 252 1.22 3.95 -8.46
N ALA A 253 2.44 4.26 -8.91
CA ALA A 253 3.68 3.89 -8.20
C ALA A 253 3.76 4.49 -6.79
N THR A 254 3.38 5.75 -6.58
CA THR A 254 3.38 6.38 -5.24
C THR A 254 2.47 5.65 -4.25
N ALA A 255 1.29 5.21 -4.68
CA ALA A 255 0.37 4.48 -3.82
C ALA A 255 0.91 3.07 -3.49
N ASP A 256 1.49 2.39 -4.46
CA ASP A 256 2.11 1.08 -4.28
C ASP A 256 3.35 1.19 -3.37
N THR A 257 4.17 2.24 -3.53
CA THR A 257 5.28 2.59 -2.64
C THR A 257 4.78 2.81 -1.20
N ALA A 258 3.70 3.57 -0.99
CA ALA A 258 3.12 3.81 0.32
C ALA A 258 2.71 2.50 1.02
N ILE A 259 2.03 1.60 0.32
CA ILE A 259 1.59 0.31 0.86
C ILE A 259 2.77 -0.58 1.22
N LEU A 260 3.78 -0.66 0.35
CA LEU A 260 4.95 -1.48 0.58
C LEU A 260 5.83 -0.92 1.70
N ALA A 261 6.08 0.40 1.72
CA ALA A 261 6.85 1.08 2.77
C ALA A 261 6.20 0.90 4.14
N ARG A 262 4.89 1.15 4.25
CA ARG A 262 4.12 0.93 5.48
C ARG A 262 4.23 -0.52 5.97
N SER A 263 4.10 -1.49 5.08
CA SER A 263 4.25 -2.91 5.39
C SER A 263 5.68 -3.24 5.84
N ALA A 264 6.69 -2.71 5.14
CA ALA A 264 8.11 -2.89 5.45
C ALA A 264 8.46 -2.34 6.83
N ILE A 265 8.13 -1.07 7.09
CA ILE A 265 8.40 -0.40 8.37
C ILE A 265 7.80 -1.19 9.53
N LYS A 266 6.53 -1.60 9.44
CA LYS A 266 5.87 -2.40 10.48
C LYS A 266 6.54 -3.76 10.70
N GLN A 267 6.89 -4.46 9.62
CA GLN A 267 7.48 -5.80 9.72
C GLN A 267 8.93 -5.76 10.22
N VAL A 268 9.73 -4.79 9.75
CA VAL A 268 11.12 -4.61 10.21
C VAL A 268 11.14 -4.18 11.67
N SER A 269 10.37 -3.15 12.05
CA SER A 269 10.26 -2.69 13.44
C SER A 269 9.88 -3.82 14.39
N ARG A 270 8.89 -4.64 14.02
CA ARG A 270 8.47 -5.78 14.84
C ARG A 270 9.58 -6.80 15.05
N ARG A 271 10.40 -7.08 14.03
CA ARG A 271 11.57 -7.98 14.14
C ARG A 271 12.64 -7.44 15.06
N LEU A 272 12.74 -6.11 15.16
CA LEU A 272 13.66 -5.43 16.08
C LEU A 272 13.07 -5.26 17.50
N GLY A 273 11.85 -5.73 17.76
CA GLY A 273 11.19 -5.63 19.06
C GLY A 273 10.44 -4.32 19.29
N TYR A 274 10.11 -3.60 18.22
CA TYR A 274 9.35 -2.34 18.25
C TYR A 274 7.98 -2.46 17.59
N HIS A 275 7.10 -1.53 17.90
CA HIS A 275 5.79 -1.38 17.30
C HIS A 275 5.71 -0.09 16.51
N ALA A 276 5.60 -0.18 15.19
CA ALA A 276 5.33 0.95 14.32
C ALA A 276 3.83 1.12 14.12
N THR A 277 3.32 2.33 14.31
CA THR A 277 1.92 2.68 14.06
C THR A 277 1.81 3.88 13.14
N PHE A 278 0.88 3.78 12.17
CA PHE A 278 0.51 4.84 11.22
C PHE A 278 -0.86 5.44 11.55
N MET A 279 -1.32 5.29 12.78
CA MET A 279 -2.52 5.99 13.24
C MET A 279 -2.25 7.49 13.22
N CYS A 280 -3.22 8.27 12.70
CA CYS A 280 -3.10 9.74 12.71
C CYS A 280 -2.81 10.29 14.11
N ARG A 281 -3.38 9.68 15.16
CA ARG A 281 -3.04 9.96 16.55
C ARG A 281 -3.20 8.69 17.39
N PRO A 282 -2.10 8.04 17.78
CA PRO A 282 -2.16 6.88 18.67
C PRO A 282 -2.80 7.25 20.01
N HIS A 283 -3.60 6.36 20.59
CA HIS A 283 -4.20 6.56 21.91
C HIS A 283 -3.18 6.28 23.03
N ILE A 284 -2.07 7.02 22.99
CA ILE A 284 -0.99 7.00 23.99
C ILE A 284 -0.81 8.44 24.48
N PRO A 285 -0.80 8.69 25.78
CA PRO A 285 -0.64 10.06 26.30
C PRO A 285 0.60 10.75 25.73
N ASN A 286 0.48 12.04 25.46
CA ASN A 286 1.53 12.91 24.93
C ASN A 286 2.07 12.54 23.54
N THR A 287 1.32 11.79 22.73
CA THR A 287 1.62 11.64 21.30
C THR A 287 1.10 12.84 20.52
N PHE A 288 1.78 13.16 19.41
CA PHE A 288 1.36 14.21 18.48
C PHE A 288 0.62 13.59 17.29
N ALA A 289 -0.11 14.41 16.54
CA ALA A 289 -0.78 13.95 15.33
C ALA A 289 0.23 13.70 14.22
N SER A 290 0.09 12.61 13.50
CA SER A 290 0.89 12.28 12.32
C SER A 290 0.17 12.69 11.05
N GLY A 291 0.88 13.41 10.18
CA GLY A 291 0.43 13.78 8.84
C GLY A 291 0.85 12.77 7.79
N TRP A 292 0.14 12.80 6.69
CA TRP A 292 0.53 12.21 5.41
C TRP A 292 0.45 13.31 4.36
N HIS A 293 1.61 13.82 3.93
CA HIS A 293 1.65 14.91 2.97
C HIS A 293 1.77 14.33 1.57
N LEU A 294 0.77 14.59 0.74
CA LEU A 294 0.75 14.16 -0.65
C LEU A 294 0.98 15.37 -1.56
N HIS A 295 2.20 15.48 -2.08
CA HIS A 295 2.53 16.43 -3.13
C HIS A 295 2.00 15.94 -4.47
N GLN A 296 1.43 16.83 -5.26
CA GLN A 296 0.76 16.45 -6.50
C GLN A 296 1.10 17.41 -7.63
N SER A 297 1.31 16.86 -8.82
CA SER A 297 1.50 17.61 -10.04
C SER A 297 0.86 16.89 -11.22
N LEU A 298 0.25 17.64 -12.13
CA LEU A 298 -0.23 17.11 -13.39
C LEU A 298 0.82 17.33 -14.47
N VAL A 299 1.11 16.29 -15.23
CA VAL A 299 2.06 16.34 -16.33
C VAL A 299 1.37 15.95 -17.65
N ASP A 300 1.86 16.49 -18.75
CA ASP A 300 1.45 16.04 -20.07
C ASP A 300 1.93 14.60 -20.28
N LEU A 301 1.02 13.72 -20.64
CA LEU A 301 1.26 12.27 -20.76
C LEU A 301 2.32 11.91 -21.81
N LYS A 302 2.53 12.74 -22.85
CA LYS A 302 3.48 12.46 -23.93
C LYS A 302 4.86 13.05 -23.66
N THR A 303 4.89 14.27 -23.10
CA THR A 303 6.13 15.04 -22.94
C THR A 303 6.68 15.02 -21.51
N GLY A 304 5.88 14.66 -20.52
CA GLY A 304 6.22 14.74 -19.09
C GLY A 304 6.30 16.19 -18.57
N LYS A 305 5.96 17.21 -19.40
CA LYS A 305 6.01 18.61 -18.97
C LYS A 305 4.95 18.88 -17.90
N ASN A 306 5.37 19.54 -16.81
CA ASN A 306 4.46 19.97 -15.77
C ASN A 306 3.42 20.96 -16.30
N GLN A 307 2.15 20.64 -16.17
CA GLN A 307 1.02 21.43 -16.66
C GLN A 307 0.43 22.37 -15.60
N MET A 308 0.93 22.31 -14.36
CA MET A 308 0.48 23.19 -13.30
C MET A 308 1.31 24.48 -13.18
N LEU A 309 2.43 24.55 -13.90
CA LEU A 309 3.25 25.75 -13.95
C LEU A 309 2.59 26.80 -14.87
N PRO A 310 2.52 28.10 -14.47
CA PRO A 310 1.98 29.15 -15.31
C PRO A 310 2.92 29.45 -16.47
N ASP A 311 2.37 29.89 -17.59
CA ASP A 311 3.16 30.33 -18.75
C ASP A 311 3.83 31.70 -18.49
N ASN A 312 3.23 32.53 -17.63
CA ASN A 312 3.71 33.85 -17.23
C ASN A 312 4.04 33.85 -15.72
N GLY A 313 5.14 34.47 -15.33
CA GLY A 313 5.65 34.45 -13.96
C GLY A 313 4.83 35.22 -12.89
N ASP A 314 3.71 35.81 -13.25
CA ASP A 314 2.87 36.61 -12.34
C ASP A 314 1.84 35.78 -11.56
N GLU A 315 1.59 34.55 -11.95
CA GLU A 315 0.63 33.64 -11.33
C GLU A 315 1.35 32.48 -10.62
N ALA A 316 0.77 31.98 -9.53
CA ALA A 316 1.34 30.83 -8.80
C ALA A 316 1.09 29.50 -9.50
N LEU A 317 -0.03 29.37 -10.23
CA LEU A 317 -0.45 28.16 -10.93
C LEU A 317 -1.04 28.51 -12.30
N SER A 318 -0.91 27.61 -13.26
CA SER A 318 -1.64 27.67 -14.52
C SER A 318 -3.15 27.61 -14.29
N GLU A 319 -3.96 27.93 -15.30
CA GLU A 319 -5.42 27.76 -15.26
C GLU A 319 -5.83 26.33 -14.91
N LEU A 320 -5.13 25.33 -15.47
CA LEU A 320 -5.32 23.92 -15.13
C LEU A 320 -5.01 23.65 -13.65
N GLY A 321 -3.90 24.20 -13.14
CA GLY A 321 -3.50 24.04 -11.74
C GLY A 321 -4.50 24.68 -10.78
N GLN A 322 -5.03 25.86 -11.10
CA GLN A 322 -6.08 26.52 -10.34
C GLN A 322 -7.38 25.71 -10.32
N GLY A 323 -7.77 25.14 -11.48
CA GLY A 323 -8.91 24.24 -11.61
C GLY A 323 -8.76 22.97 -10.77
N TYR A 324 -7.56 22.38 -10.76
CA TYR A 324 -7.23 21.20 -9.97
C TYR A 324 -7.33 21.52 -8.44
N LEU A 325 -6.70 22.60 -8.01
CA LEU A 325 -6.77 23.07 -6.62
C LEU A 325 -8.22 23.36 -6.18
N SER A 326 -9.00 24.00 -7.04
CA SER A 326 -10.43 24.26 -6.78
C SER A 326 -11.21 22.96 -6.59
N GLY A 327 -10.87 21.92 -7.36
CA GLY A 327 -11.43 20.56 -7.20
C GLY A 327 -11.10 19.94 -5.84
N LEU A 328 -9.84 20.02 -5.40
CA LEU A 328 -9.41 19.54 -4.08
C LEU A 328 -10.16 20.26 -2.97
N LEU A 329 -10.25 21.58 -3.02
CA LEU A 329 -10.96 22.40 -2.02
C LEU A 329 -12.47 22.07 -1.99
N LYS A 330 -13.10 21.90 -3.16
CA LYS A 330 -14.51 21.53 -3.26
C LYS A 330 -14.81 20.18 -2.58
N HIS A 331 -13.88 19.25 -2.65
CA HIS A 331 -14.05 17.90 -2.12
C HIS A 331 -13.35 17.67 -0.77
N ALA A 332 -12.74 18.70 -0.18
CA ALA A 332 -11.97 18.60 1.07
C ALA A 332 -12.78 18.00 2.23
N ALA A 333 -14.04 18.41 2.39
CA ALA A 333 -14.92 17.88 3.44
C ALA A 333 -15.16 16.36 3.28
N ALA A 334 -15.29 15.86 2.05
CA ALA A 334 -15.44 14.43 1.77
C ALA A 334 -14.10 13.68 2.02
N ALA A 335 -12.97 14.30 1.71
CA ALA A 335 -11.64 13.72 1.96
C ALA A 335 -11.34 13.55 3.46
N CYS A 336 -11.96 14.34 4.35
CA CYS A 336 -11.83 14.17 5.80
C CYS A 336 -12.43 12.85 6.33
N LEU A 337 -13.17 12.11 5.51
CA LEU A 337 -13.71 10.79 5.87
C LEU A 337 -12.68 9.67 5.71
N LEU A 338 -11.66 9.90 4.91
CA LEU A 338 -10.62 8.94 4.54
C LEU A 338 -9.34 9.19 5.34
#